data_a7509e991965260b2e26015fab7a6dbd
#
_entry.id   a7509e991965260b2e26015fab7a6dbd
#
_cell.length_a   1.000
_cell.length_b   1.000
_cell.length_c   1.000
_cell.angle_alpha   90.00
_cell.angle_beta   90.00
_cell.angle_gamma   90.00
#
_symmetry.space_group_name_H-M   'P 1'
#
loop_
_entity.id
_entity.type
_entity.pdbx_description
1 polymer ?
#
loop_
_entity_poly.entity_id
_entity_poly.type
_entity_poly.pdbx_seq_one_letter_code
_entity_poly.pdbx_strand_id
1 'polypeptide(L)'
;MAKAYLNDTLIAESNNTIVVEGNHYFPPGDVKTEHLEETDHRTQCPWKGEAHYYNVVVGDDISRTAAWSYPEPKEKAKHITGHYAFGKGVSVEE
;
A
#
# COMPACT_ATOMS: atom_id res chain seq x y z
N MET A 1 -10.02 -9.25 -9.88
CA MET A 1 -9.44 -7.92 -9.72
C MET A 1 -9.39 -7.54 -8.24
N ALA A 2 -8.23 -7.15 -7.74
CA ALA A 2 -8.11 -6.73 -6.36
C ALA A 2 -8.50 -5.26 -6.23
N LYS A 3 -9.20 -4.91 -5.14
CA LYS A 3 -9.67 -3.55 -4.88
C LYS A 3 -9.43 -3.19 -3.42
N ALA A 4 -9.04 -1.96 -3.18
CA ALA A 4 -8.84 -1.44 -1.82
C ALA A 4 -9.75 -0.23 -1.60
N TYR A 5 -10.39 -0.19 -0.43
CA TYR A 5 -11.35 0.85 -0.07
C TYR A 5 -11.07 1.42 1.31
N LEU A 6 -11.22 2.74 1.46
CA LEU A 6 -11.39 3.34 2.78
C LEU A 6 -12.87 3.71 2.87
N ASN A 7 -13.58 3.06 3.79
CA ASN A 7 -15.04 3.10 3.84
C ASN A 7 -15.59 2.68 2.47
N ASP A 8 -16.32 3.53 1.78
CA ASP A 8 -16.90 3.19 0.48
C ASP A 8 -16.11 3.77 -0.70
N THR A 9 -14.97 4.39 -0.43
CA THR A 9 -14.19 5.05 -1.48
C THR A 9 -13.09 4.14 -1.98
N LEU A 10 -13.06 3.92 -3.28
CA LEU A 10 -12.04 3.10 -3.94
C LEU A 10 -10.70 3.84 -3.93
N ILE A 11 -9.68 3.20 -3.39
CA ILE A 11 -8.32 3.75 -3.29
C ILE A 11 -7.42 3.14 -4.36
N ALA A 12 -7.62 1.87 -4.66
CA ALA A 12 -6.78 1.16 -5.63
C ALA A 12 -7.56 0.02 -6.26
N GLU A 13 -7.21 -0.30 -7.51
CA GLU A 13 -7.87 -1.38 -8.24
C GLU A 13 -6.89 -1.91 -9.27
N SER A 14 -6.64 -3.23 -9.26
CA SER A 14 -5.65 -3.80 -10.19
C SER A 14 -5.89 -5.27 -10.45
N ASN A 15 -5.60 -5.69 -11.68
CA ASN A 15 -5.51 -7.10 -12.05
C ASN A 15 -4.07 -7.61 -11.93
N ASN A 16 -3.16 -6.75 -11.53
CA ASN A 16 -1.71 -7.05 -11.54
C ASN A 16 -1.07 -6.94 -10.16
N THR A 17 -1.84 -7.19 -9.09
CA THR A 17 -1.25 -7.19 -7.75
C THR A 17 -0.32 -8.37 -7.57
N ILE A 18 0.67 -8.17 -6.70
CA ILE A 18 1.59 -9.24 -6.30
C ILE A 18 1.29 -9.53 -4.84
N VAL A 19 1.01 -10.79 -4.53
CA VAL A 19 0.69 -11.16 -3.14
C VAL A 19 1.96 -11.60 -2.43
N VAL A 20 2.28 -10.92 -1.34
CA VAL A 20 3.43 -11.25 -0.50
C VAL A 20 2.96 -11.26 0.95
N GLU A 21 3.20 -12.36 1.64
CA GLU A 21 2.81 -12.51 3.05
C GLU A 21 1.32 -12.20 3.29
N GLY A 22 0.48 -12.59 2.35
CA GLY A 22 -0.96 -12.41 2.47
C GLY A 22 -1.46 -11.02 2.09
N ASN A 23 -0.58 -10.09 1.74
CA ASN A 23 -0.97 -8.74 1.33
C ASN A 23 -0.87 -8.58 -0.18
N HIS A 24 -1.86 -7.93 -0.76
CA HIS A 24 -1.81 -7.53 -2.17
C HIS A 24 -0.98 -6.26 -2.28
N TYR A 25 0.05 -6.31 -3.13
CA TYR A 25 0.86 -5.14 -3.44
C TYR A 25 0.40 -4.61 -4.80
N PHE A 26 -0.14 -3.41 -4.80
CA PHE A 26 -0.72 -2.78 -5.99
C PHE A 26 0.33 -1.98 -6.74
N PRO A 27 0.42 -2.15 -8.08
CA PRO A 27 1.31 -1.30 -8.88
C PRO A 27 0.96 0.17 -8.67
N PRO A 28 1.96 1.07 -8.62
CA PRO A 28 1.69 2.49 -8.33
C PRO A 28 0.72 3.14 -9.31
N GLY A 29 0.72 2.74 -10.56
CA GLY A 29 -0.21 3.29 -11.56
C GLY A 29 -1.67 2.91 -11.32
N ASP A 30 -1.92 1.91 -10.49
CA ASP A 30 -3.27 1.42 -10.18
C ASP A 30 -3.77 1.93 -8.82
N VAL A 31 -3.03 2.83 -8.19
CA VAL A 31 -3.36 3.42 -6.90
C VAL A 31 -3.69 4.90 -7.07
N LYS A 32 -4.78 5.32 -6.44
CA LYS A 32 -5.17 6.74 -6.43
C LYS A 32 -4.34 7.47 -5.38
N THR A 33 -3.13 7.85 -5.77
CA THR A 33 -2.14 8.42 -4.84
C THR A 33 -2.55 9.74 -4.22
N GLU A 34 -3.54 10.42 -4.79
CA GLU A 34 -4.10 11.63 -4.18
C GLU A 34 -4.70 11.37 -2.80
N HIS A 35 -5.01 10.10 -2.49
CA HIS A 35 -5.51 9.70 -1.18
C HIS A 35 -4.40 9.27 -0.22
N LEU A 36 -3.15 9.34 -0.63
CA LEU A 36 -2.01 8.95 0.19
C LEU A 36 -1.29 10.19 0.70
N GLU A 37 -1.02 10.21 2.00
CA GLU A 37 -0.28 11.30 2.63
C GLU A 37 1.00 10.72 3.21
N GLU A 38 2.14 11.25 2.82
CA GLU A 38 3.43 10.77 3.30
C GLU A 38 3.57 10.99 4.80
N THR A 39 4.27 10.06 5.45
CA THR A 39 4.60 10.15 6.88
C THR A 39 6.09 9.93 7.06
N ASP A 40 6.58 10.17 8.28
CA ASP A 40 7.96 9.86 8.62
C ASP A 40 8.11 8.46 9.18
N HIS A 41 7.03 7.71 9.25
CA HIS A 41 7.08 6.36 9.84
C HIS A 41 7.81 5.39 8.92
N ARG A 42 8.76 4.63 9.50
CA ARG A 42 9.56 3.63 8.79
C ARG A 42 9.65 2.37 9.62
N THR A 43 9.67 1.23 8.96
CA THR A 43 9.99 -0.03 9.61
C THR A 43 10.98 -0.80 8.75
N GLN A 44 11.69 -1.75 9.37
CA GLN A 44 12.67 -2.57 8.66
C GLN A 44 12.17 -4.01 8.60
N CYS A 45 12.16 -4.55 7.40
CA CYS A 45 11.89 -5.97 7.19
C CYS A 45 13.21 -6.63 6.78
N PRO A 46 13.65 -7.68 7.48
CA PRO A 46 14.97 -8.28 7.20
C PRO A 46 15.17 -8.71 5.76
N TRP A 47 14.13 -9.14 5.06
CA TRP A 47 14.30 -9.60 3.69
C TRP A 47 13.74 -8.63 2.64
N LYS A 48 12.78 -7.76 3.01
CA LYS A 48 12.19 -6.81 2.06
C LYS A 48 12.87 -5.45 2.05
N GLY A 49 13.38 -5.01 3.19
CA GLY A 49 14.04 -3.71 3.30
C GLY A 49 13.24 -2.71 4.13
N GLU A 50 13.41 -1.41 3.84
CA GLU A 50 12.76 -0.35 4.59
C GLU A 50 11.38 -0.02 4.02
N ALA A 51 10.35 -0.13 4.86
CA ALA A 51 8.99 0.24 4.48
C ALA A 51 8.75 1.71 4.82
N HIS A 52 8.17 2.43 3.88
CA HIS A 52 7.72 3.81 4.05
C HIS A 52 6.20 3.80 4.17
N TYR A 53 5.68 4.46 5.20
CA TYR A 53 4.26 4.43 5.51
C TYR A 53 3.53 5.69 5.12
N TYR A 54 2.26 5.52 4.77
CA TYR A 54 1.38 6.60 4.33
C TYR A 54 0.08 6.54 5.10
N ASN A 55 -0.50 7.70 5.38
CA ASN A 55 -1.88 7.78 5.83
C ASN A 55 -2.76 7.67 4.59
N VAL A 56 -3.94 7.07 4.75
CA VAL A 56 -4.94 7.06 3.68
C VAL A 56 -6.01 8.07 4.08
N VAL A 57 -6.25 9.04 3.21
CA VAL A 57 -7.11 10.19 3.49
C VAL A 57 -8.21 10.30 2.45
N VAL A 58 -9.46 10.35 2.90
CA VAL A 58 -10.63 10.58 2.05
C VAL A 58 -11.50 11.61 2.76
N GLY A 59 -11.48 12.86 2.28
CA GLY A 59 -12.20 13.94 2.95
C GLY A 59 -11.71 14.10 4.38
N ASP A 60 -12.61 13.95 5.33
CA ASP A 60 -12.29 14.05 6.76
C ASP A 60 -11.88 12.72 7.37
N ASP A 61 -11.95 11.63 6.60
CA ASP A 61 -11.60 10.30 7.08
C ASP A 61 -10.11 10.05 6.88
N ILE A 62 -9.43 9.69 7.96
CA ILE A 62 -8.00 9.40 7.91
C ILE A 62 -7.75 8.05 8.57
N SER A 63 -7.07 7.15 7.85
CA SER A 63 -6.56 5.92 8.44
C SER A 63 -5.04 6.06 8.50
N ARG A 64 -4.50 6.19 9.70
CA ARG A 64 -3.07 6.51 9.89
C ARG A 64 -2.19 5.30 9.69
N THR A 65 -1.09 5.50 8.96
CA THR A 65 -0.10 4.46 8.63
C THR A 65 -0.77 3.22 8.01
N ALA A 66 -1.82 3.45 7.22
CA ALA A 66 -2.65 2.38 6.67
C ALA A 66 -2.15 1.86 5.33
N ALA A 67 -1.16 2.49 4.74
CA ALA A 67 -0.55 2.02 3.49
C ALA A 67 0.97 2.04 3.65
N TRP A 68 1.64 1.13 2.92
CA TRP A 68 3.10 1.14 2.93
C TRP A 68 3.64 0.70 1.58
N SER A 69 4.91 1.05 1.34
CA SER A 69 5.61 0.73 0.11
C SER A 69 7.09 0.50 0.43
N TYR A 70 7.74 -0.27 -0.41
CA TYR A 70 9.18 -0.48 -0.35
C TYR A 70 9.79 0.20 -1.59
N PRO A 71 10.20 1.47 -1.50
CA PRO A 71 10.74 2.17 -2.68
C PRO A 71 12.09 1.63 -3.14
N GLU A 72 12.87 1.08 -2.20
CA GLU A 72 14.17 0.50 -2.52
C GLU A 72 14.31 -0.85 -1.82
N PRO A 73 13.54 -1.86 -2.26
CA PRO A 73 13.54 -3.16 -1.59
C PRO A 73 14.85 -3.91 -1.83
N LYS A 74 15.11 -4.85 -0.92
CA LYS A 74 16.23 -5.75 -1.09
C LYS A 74 16.00 -6.65 -2.29
N GLU A 75 17.07 -7.30 -2.76
CA GLU A 75 17.06 -8.09 -4.00
C GLU A 75 15.88 -9.06 -4.12
N LYS A 76 15.59 -9.80 -3.04
CA LYS A 76 14.52 -10.80 -3.08
C LYS A 76 13.11 -10.21 -3.16
N ALA A 77 12.97 -8.91 -2.92
CA ALA A 77 11.68 -8.24 -2.96
C ALA A 77 11.59 -7.22 -4.10
N LYS A 78 12.48 -7.28 -5.07
CA LYS A 78 12.49 -6.29 -6.15
C LYS A 78 11.22 -6.28 -6.98
N HIS A 79 10.50 -7.38 -7.01
CA HIS A 79 9.24 -7.48 -7.76
C HIS A 79 8.14 -6.59 -7.20
N ILE A 80 8.26 -6.12 -5.95
CA ILE A 80 7.27 -5.20 -5.37
C ILE A 80 7.77 -3.76 -5.25
N THR A 81 8.85 -3.41 -5.95
CA THR A 81 9.41 -2.05 -5.92
C THR A 81 8.33 -1.02 -6.20
N GLY A 82 8.15 -0.07 -5.25
CA GLY A 82 7.20 1.03 -5.42
C GLY A 82 5.73 0.66 -5.37
N HIS A 83 5.41 -0.61 -5.20
CA HIS A 83 4.01 -1.04 -5.05
C HIS A 83 3.50 -0.70 -3.66
N TYR A 84 2.19 -0.51 -3.53
CA TYR A 84 1.56 -0.16 -2.25
C TYR A 84 0.73 -1.32 -1.71
N ALA A 85 0.84 -1.57 -0.41
CA ALA A 85 -0.02 -2.50 0.31
C ALA A 85 -0.80 -1.71 1.35
N PHE A 86 -1.91 -2.28 1.82
CA PHE A 86 -2.83 -1.58 2.72
C PHE A 86 -3.19 -2.44 3.93
N GLY A 87 -3.46 -1.75 5.06
CA GLY A 87 -3.91 -2.38 6.29
C GLY A 87 -4.83 -1.44 7.05
N LYS A 88 -4.93 -1.59 8.35
CA LYS A 88 -5.58 -0.64 9.30
C LYS A 88 -6.76 0.17 8.75
N GLY A 89 -7.91 -0.46 8.61
CA GLY A 89 -9.12 0.27 8.23
C GLY A 89 -9.35 0.34 6.73
N VAL A 90 -8.38 -0.10 5.93
CA VAL A 90 -8.56 -0.20 4.50
C VAL A 90 -8.98 -1.63 4.18
N SER A 91 -10.12 -1.80 3.52
CA SER A 91 -10.61 -3.10 3.09
C SER A 91 -9.99 -3.48 1.76
N VAL A 92 -9.44 -4.69 1.67
CA VAL A 92 -8.90 -5.19 0.41
C VAL A 92 -9.68 -6.45 0.04
N GLU A 93 -10.21 -6.48 -1.16
CA GLU A 93 -10.99 -7.63 -1.65
C GLU A 93 -10.57 -7.99 -3.06
N GLU A 94 -10.90 -9.23 -3.46
CA GLU A 94 -10.55 -9.71 -4.82
C GLU A 94 -11.74 -9.77 -5.75
#